data_17b78fc6196b268a9ee3967ca86e9313
#
_entry.id   17b78fc6196b268a9ee3967ca86e9313
#
_cell.length_a   1.000
_cell.length_b   1.000
_cell.length_c   1.000
_cell.angle_alpha   90.00
_cell.angle_beta   90.00
_cell.angle_gamma   90.00
#
_symmetry.space_group_name_H-M   'P 1'
#
loop_
_entity.id
_entity.type
_entity.pdbx_description
1 polymer ?
#
loop_
_entity_poly.entity_id
_entity_poly.type
_entity_poly.pdbx_seq_one_letter_code
_entity_poly.pdbx_strand_id
1 'polypeptide(L)'
;EEREGVLMALNGVYLNMNSSSNYGGNLSAGIIDVMAQYYNCTTSEHNYSGYQSYAYDSKTSKDRFETVWKTTYSQISNLNAILEHCGDGNPVLPELYYKLIKGEALGLRAMLHFDMLRLFGPLWTEKEQASIPYQTSSERIVEPLLSADSVLNCVLTDLTRAADLLKDVDPVITDGARNYSG
;
A
#
# COMPACT_ATOMS: atom_id res chain seq x y z
N GLU A 1 12.71 -5.18 -23.85
CA GLU A 1 11.42 -4.44 -23.92
C GLU A 1 10.46 -4.83 -22.79
N GLU A 2 10.17 -6.12 -22.55
CA GLU A 2 9.23 -6.54 -21.48
C GLU A 2 9.75 -6.21 -20.07
N ARG A 3 11.03 -6.49 -19.80
CA ARG A 3 11.66 -6.15 -18.51
C ARG A 3 11.54 -4.67 -18.18
N GLU A 4 11.82 -3.80 -19.13
CA GLU A 4 11.75 -2.34 -18.97
C GLU A 4 10.31 -1.89 -18.72
N GLY A 5 9.34 -2.50 -19.42
CA GLY A 5 7.92 -2.21 -19.22
C GLY A 5 7.45 -2.52 -17.79
N VAL A 6 7.84 -3.67 -17.23
CA VAL A 6 7.46 -4.05 -15.87
C VAL A 6 8.16 -3.20 -14.81
N LEU A 7 9.45 -2.87 -15.01
CA LEU A 7 10.17 -1.92 -14.13
C LEU A 7 9.56 -0.53 -14.18
N MET A 8 9.17 -0.05 -15.36
CA MET A 8 8.46 1.23 -15.51
C MET A 8 7.11 1.21 -14.79
N ALA A 9 6.37 0.11 -14.85
CA ALA A 9 5.10 -0.04 -14.14
C ALA A 9 5.31 0.02 -12.61
N LEU A 10 6.32 -0.68 -12.08
CA LEU A 10 6.67 -0.64 -10.66
C LEU A 10 7.11 0.76 -10.21
N ASN A 11 7.97 1.42 -10.98
CA ASN A 11 8.35 2.82 -10.74
C ASN A 11 7.14 3.76 -10.78
N GLY A 12 6.18 3.51 -11.66
CA GLY A 12 4.91 4.24 -11.71
C GLY A 12 4.10 4.11 -10.41
N VAL A 13 4.13 2.95 -9.76
CA VAL A 13 3.50 2.78 -8.43
C VAL A 13 4.20 3.65 -7.40
N TYR A 14 5.54 3.62 -7.32
CA TYR A 14 6.30 4.48 -6.39
C TYR A 14 6.04 5.97 -6.60
N LEU A 15 6.02 6.42 -7.86
CA LEU A 15 5.70 7.82 -8.19
C LEU A 15 4.30 8.21 -7.73
N ASN A 16 3.30 7.34 -7.94
CA ASN A 16 1.93 7.58 -7.48
C ASN A 16 1.82 7.58 -5.95
N MET A 17 2.59 6.73 -5.26
CA MET A 17 2.66 6.74 -3.80
C MET A 17 3.18 8.08 -3.25
N ASN A 18 4.08 8.75 -3.96
CA ASN A 18 4.59 10.07 -3.55
C ASN A 18 3.61 11.23 -3.81
N SER A 19 2.39 10.97 -4.25
CA SER A 19 1.36 12.01 -4.40
C SER A 19 0.89 12.56 -3.06
N SER A 20 0.42 13.81 -3.04
CA SER A 20 -0.12 14.46 -1.82
C SER A 20 -1.37 13.77 -1.27
N SER A 21 -2.10 13.05 -2.10
CA SER A 21 -3.24 12.24 -1.68
C SER A 21 -2.85 10.94 -0.97
N ASN A 22 -1.58 10.58 -1.01
CA ASN A 22 -1.05 9.36 -0.43
C ASN A 22 0.15 9.64 0.49
N TYR A 23 1.29 8.94 0.35
CA TYR A 23 2.47 9.08 1.22
C TYR A 23 3.23 10.39 1.04
N GLY A 24 3.04 11.12 -0.06
CA GLY A 24 3.54 12.49 -0.21
C GLY A 24 2.76 13.54 0.62
N GLY A 25 1.74 13.12 1.38
CA GLY A 25 0.92 14.03 2.19
C GLY A 25 0.03 13.30 3.18
N ASN A 26 -1.17 12.88 2.77
CA ASN A 26 -2.22 12.39 3.68
C ASN A 26 -1.79 11.21 4.56
N LEU A 27 -1.04 10.25 4.05
CA LEU A 27 -0.61 9.03 4.77
C LEU A 27 0.77 9.17 5.45
N SER A 28 1.36 10.35 5.46
CA SER A 28 2.61 10.64 6.17
C SER A 28 2.43 11.80 7.15
N ALA A 29 2.72 13.02 6.74
CA ALA A 29 2.66 14.23 7.60
C ALA A 29 1.30 14.96 7.56
N GLY A 30 0.25 14.34 7.03
CA GLY A 30 -1.09 14.93 6.86
C GLY A 30 -2.10 14.44 7.90
N ILE A 31 -3.18 13.80 7.41
CA ILE A 31 -4.30 13.39 8.27
C ILE A 31 -3.88 12.42 9.38
N ILE A 32 -2.93 11.53 9.12
CA ILE A 32 -2.47 10.52 10.09
C ILE A 32 -1.86 11.20 11.32
N ASP A 33 -0.96 12.15 11.11
CA ASP A 33 -0.26 12.83 12.20
C ASP A 33 -1.19 13.79 12.97
N VAL A 34 -2.17 14.38 12.27
CA VAL A 34 -3.20 15.19 12.94
C VAL A 34 -4.12 14.33 13.80
N MET A 35 -4.55 13.16 13.29
CA MET A 35 -5.35 12.19 14.06
C MET A 35 -4.55 11.65 15.27
N ALA A 36 -3.23 11.49 15.12
CA ALA A 36 -2.33 11.11 16.21
C ALA A 36 -2.05 12.26 17.20
N GLN A 37 -2.66 13.43 17.01
CA GLN A 37 -2.50 14.62 17.87
C GLN A 37 -1.06 15.18 17.91
N TYR A 38 -0.25 14.96 16.89
CA TYR A 38 1.09 15.54 16.78
C TYR A 38 1.07 17.03 16.46
N TYR A 39 -0.01 17.52 15.85
CA TYR A 39 -0.20 18.92 15.47
C TYR A 39 -1.47 19.49 16.08
N ASN A 40 -1.42 20.76 16.49
CA ASN A 40 -2.58 21.51 16.95
C ASN A 40 -3.23 22.25 15.76
N CYS A 41 -4.32 21.72 15.24
CA CYS A 41 -5.08 22.24 14.10
C CYS A 41 -6.48 22.71 14.50
N THR A 42 -6.62 23.37 15.65
CA THR A 42 -7.93 23.75 16.23
C THR A 42 -8.61 24.92 15.52
N THR A 43 -7.90 25.69 14.70
CA THR A 43 -8.49 26.84 14.01
C THR A 43 -9.24 26.41 12.75
N SER A 44 -10.36 27.08 12.44
CA SER A 44 -11.15 26.85 11.23
C SER A 44 -10.41 27.15 9.93
N GLU A 45 -9.26 27.81 10.00
CA GLU A 45 -8.42 28.12 8.86
C GLU A 45 -7.64 26.90 8.32
N HIS A 46 -7.51 25.87 9.15
CA HIS A 46 -6.87 24.61 8.75
C HIS A 46 -7.92 23.60 8.27
N ASN A 47 -7.77 23.11 7.04
CA ASN A 47 -8.58 22.02 6.50
C ASN A 47 -8.40 20.67 7.25
N TYR A 48 -7.70 20.69 8.39
CA TYR A 48 -7.40 19.52 9.21
C TYR A 48 -8.10 19.53 10.58
N SER A 49 -8.79 20.60 10.95
CA SER A 49 -9.45 20.70 12.25
C SER A 49 -10.46 19.58 12.53
N GLY A 50 -11.14 19.10 11.50
CA GLY A 50 -12.06 17.95 11.60
C GLY A 50 -11.36 16.64 11.99
N TYR A 51 -10.12 16.43 11.57
CA TYR A 51 -9.35 15.23 11.95
C TYR A 51 -8.86 15.30 13.38
N GLN A 52 -8.44 16.47 13.83
CA GLN A 52 -8.01 16.68 15.22
C GLN A 52 -9.17 16.50 16.21
N SER A 53 -10.36 16.94 15.84
CA SER A 53 -11.57 16.80 16.68
C SER A 53 -12.31 15.48 16.48
N TYR A 54 -11.77 14.58 15.62
CA TYR A 54 -12.40 13.31 15.22
C TYR A 54 -13.81 13.47 14.58
N ALA A 55 -14.09 14.65 14.02
CA ALA A 55 -15.33 14.95 13.29
C ALA A 55 -15.25 14.47 11.84
N TYR A 56 -15.27 13.14 11.65
CA TYR A 56 -15.06 12.50 10.34
C TYR A 56 -16.29 12.54 9.41
N ASP A 57 -17.44 12.95 9.90
CA ASP A 57 -18.70 13.03 9.17
C ASP A 57 -18.81 14.26 8.26
N SER A 58 -17.90 15.23 8.39
CA SER A 58 -17.85 16.40 7.50
C SER A 58 -17.56 15.97 6.05
N LYS A 59 -18.13 16.74 5.09
CA LYS A 59 -17.89 16.47 3.66
C LYS A 59 -16.40 16.46 3.31
N THR A 60 -15.64 17.41 3.82
CA THR A 60 -14.19 17.53 3.57
C THR A 60 -13.42 16.30 4.08
N SER A 61 -13.76 15.82 5.28
CA SER A 61 -13.13 14.62 5.85
C SER A 61 -13.46 13.37 5.02
N LYS A 62 -14.73 13.20 4.68
CA LYS A 62 -15.19 12.07 3.85
C LYS A 62 -14.51 12.05 2.48
N ASP A 63 -14.52 13.18 1.77
CA ASP A 63 -13.93 13.30 0.43
C ASP A 63 -12.43 12.93 0.46
N ARG A 64 -11.71 13.30 1.53
CA ARG A 64 -10.29 13.00 1.66
C ARG A 64 -10.03 11.53 2.01
N PHE A 65 -10.80 10.94 2.92
CA PHE A 65 -10.73 9.50 3.19
C PHE A 65 -11.09 8.67 1.94
N GLU A 66 -12.10 9.09 1.20
CA GLU A 66 -12.48 8.46 -0.07
C GLU A 66 -11.34 8.56 -1.11
N THR A 67 -10.65 9.70 -1.17
CA THR A 67 -9.49 9.89 -2.04
C THR A 67 -8.36 8.94 -1.65
N VAL A 68 -8.01 8.84 -0.36
CA VAL A 68 -7.01 7.90 0.13
C VAL A 68 -7.38 6.46 -0.23
N TRP A 69 -8.62 6.06 0.01
CA TRP A 69 -9.13 4.75 -0.35
C TRP A 69 -8.97 4.45 -1.84
N LYS A 70 -9.50 5.32 -2.70
CA LYS A 70 -9.45 5.14 -4.16
C LYS A 70 -8.03 5.09 -4.71
N THR A 71 -7.17 6.00 -4.25
CA THR A 71 -5.78 6.05 -4.74
C THR A 71 -4.99 4.83 -4.31
N THR A 72 -5.16 4.37 -3.07
CA THR A 72 -4.46 3.19 -2.56
C THR A 72 -4.92 1.90 -3.27
N TYR A 73 -6.23 1.69 -3.42
CA TYR A 73 -6.72 0.51 -4.15
C TYR A 73 -6.40 0.54 -5.65
N SER A 74 -6.28 1.72 -6.25
CA SER A 74 -5.75 1.84 -7.62
C SER A 74 -4.30 1.38 -7.71
N GLN A 75 -3.47 1.70 -6.73
CA GLN A 75 -2.07 1.22 -6.67
C GLN A 75 -2.00 -0.29 -6.43
N ILE A 76 -2.86 -0.83 -5.55
CA ILE A 76 -2.98 -2.27 -5.34
C ILE A 76 -3.36 -2.99 -6.65
N SER A 77 -4.30 -2.44 -7.41
CA SER A 77 -4.68 -2.99 -8.72
C SER A 77 -3.48 -3.00 -9.70
N ASN A 78 -2.69 -1.92 -9.74
CA ASN A 78 -1.48 -1.86 -10.56
C ASN A 78 -0.43 -2.89 -10.12
N LEU A 79 -0.24 -3.07 -8.81
CA LEU A 79 0.65 -4.10 -8.27
C LEU A 79 0.16 -5.52 -8.62
N ASN A 80 -1.16 -5.75 -8.57
CA ASN A 80 -1.74 -7.03 -8.98
C ASN A 80 -1.48 -7.31 -10.46
N ALA A 81 -1.61 -6.30 -11.34
CA ALA A 81 -1.28 -6.46 -12.75
C ALA A 81 0.20 -6.85 -12.97
N ILE A 82 1.13 -6.25 -12.20
CA ILE A 82 2.54 -6.63 -12.20
C ILE A 82 2.71 -8.08 -11.73
N LEU A 83 2.06 -8.47 -10.64
CA LEU A 83 2.14 -9.82 -10.08
C LEU A 83 1.55 -10.87 -11.02
N GLU A 84 0.43 -10.58 -11.67
CA GLU A 84 -0.19 -11.44 -12.68
C GLU A 84 0.73 -11.61 -13.90
N HIS A 85 1.36 -10.52 -14.34
CA HIS A 85 2.35 -10.58 -15.44
C HIS A 85 3.59 -11.40 -15.06
N CYS A 86 4.07 -11.29 -13.83
CA CYS A 86 5.18 -12.14 -13.35
C CYS A 86 4.80 -13.61 -13.29
N GLY A 87 3.57 -13.94 -12.92
CA GLY A 87 3.10 -15.33 -12.75
C GLY A 87 3.92 -16.12 -11.72
N ASP A 88 3.89 -17.44 -11.81
CA ASP A 88 4.65 -18.35 -10.94
C ASP A 88 5.88 -18.95 -11.66
N GLY A 89 6.66 -18.13 -12.28
CA GLY A 89 7.83 -18.50 -13.08
C GLY A 89 7.71 -17.90 -14.47
N ASN A 90 8.11 -16.64 -14.61
CA ASN A 90 8.07 -15.98 -15.92
C ASN A 90 9.31 -16.35 -16.75
N PRO A 91 9.17 -17.08 -17.87
CA PRO A 91 10.32 -17.47 -18.68
C PRO A 91 10.95 -16.29 -19.44
N VAL A 92 10.29 -15.14 -19.48
CA VAL A 92 10.74 -13.95 -20.21
C VAL A 92 11.59 -13.02 -19.34
N LEU A 93 11.34 -13.01 -18.02
CA LEU A 93 12.15 -12.22 -17.08
C LEU A 93 13.33 -13.08 -16.59
N PRO A 94 14.57 -12.59 -16.68
CA PRO A 94 15.70 -13.21 -15.99
C PRO A 94 15.39 -13.41 -14.51
N GLU A 95 15.82 -14.51 -13.93
CA GLU A 95 15.48 -14.93 -12.55
C GLU A 95 15.72 -13.82 -11.50
N LEU A 96 16.80 -13.08 -11.62
CA LEU A 96 17.13 -11.94 -10.76
C LEU A 96 16.01 -10.89 -10.77
N TYR A 97 15.61 -10.44 -11.96
CA TYR A 97 14.58 -9.41 -12.11
C TYR A 97 13.20 -9.93 -11.73
N TYR A 98 12.90 -11.17 -12.04
CA TYR A 98 11.66 -11.82 -11.61
C TYR A 98 11.52 -11.79 -10.07
N LYS A 99 12.58 -12.18 -9.35
CA LYS A 99 12.58 -12.19 -7.88
C LYS A 99 12.48 -10.79 -7.30
N LEU A 100 13.25 -9.84 -7.83
CA LEU A 100 13.21 -8.45 -7.39
C LEU A 100 11.82 -7.83 -7.59
N ILE A 101 11.31 -7.84 -8.81
CA ILE A 101 10.04 -7.19 -9.15
C ILE A 101 8.87 -7.84 -8.40
N LYS A 102 8.80 -9.17 -8.39
CA LYS A 102 7.72 -9.89 -7.68
C LYS A 102 7.81 -9.69 -6.18
N GLY A 103 9.01 -9.72 -5.61
CA GLY A 103 9.24 -9.50 -4.19
C GLY A 103 8.84 -8.09 -3.76
N GLU A 104 9.27 -7.07 -4.50
CA GLU A 104 8.88 -5.67 -4.23
C GLU A 104 7.36 -5.47 -4.38
N ALA A 105 6.76 -5.99 -5.44
CA ALA A 105 5.32 -5.85 -5.67
C ALA A 105 4.48 -6.51 -4.56
N LEU A 106 4.88 -7.70 -4.07
CA LEU A 106 4.24 -8.35 -2.92
C LEU A 106 4.41 -7.54 -1.64
N GLY A 107 5.61 -7.05 -1.36
CA GLY A 107 5.90 -6.22 -0.20
C GLY A 107 5.08 -4.92 -0.19
N LEU A 108 5.00 -4.24 -1.34
CA LEU A 108 4.18 -3.03 -1.49
C LEU A 108 2.69 -3.33 -1.35
N ARG A 109 2.18 -4.41 -1.95
CA ARG A 109 0.77 -4.81 -1.82
C ARG A 109 0.41 -5.07 -0.36
N ALA A 110 1.25 -5.77 0.36
CA ALA A 110 1.08 -6.04 1.78
C ALA A 110 1.07 -4.75 2.61
N MET A 111 2.04 -3.86 2.37
CA MET A 111 2.13 -2.57 3.06
C MET A 111 0.88 -1.71 2.84
N LEU A 112 0.43 -1.60 1.59
CA LEU A 112 -0.75 -0.80 1.25
C LEU A 112 -2.02 -1.35 1.91
N HIS A 113 -2.24 -2.67 1.90
CA HIS A 113 -3.37 -3.27 2.58
C HIS A 113 -3.28 -3.12 4.11
N PHE A 114 -2.08 -3.22 4.67
CA PHE A 114 -1.89 -3.02 6.11
C PHE A 114 -2.22 -1.59 6.52
N ASP A 115 -1.84 -0.58 5.75
CA ASP A 115 -2.20 0.81 6.02
C ASP A 115 -3.72 1.05 5.87
N MET A 116 -4.35 0.40 4.88
CA MET A 116 -5.82 0.45 4.78
C MET A 116 -6.49 -0.23 5.98
N LEU A 117 -5.97 -1.35 6.45
CA LEU A 117 -6.46 -2.01 7.65
C LEU A 117 -6.32 -1.12 8.90
N ARG A 118 -5.17 -0.45 9.06
CA ARG A 118 -4.92 0.47 10.19
C ARG A 118 -5.83 1.68 10.18
N LEU A 119 -6.18 2.18 9.00
CA LEU A 119 -6.98 3.40 8.86
C LEU A 119 -8.49 3.12 8.86
N PHE A 120 -8.93 2.02 8.29
CA PHE A 120 -10.35 1.71 8.07
C PHE A 120 -10.84 0.46 8.79
N GLY A 121 -9.94 -0.30 9.41
CA GLY A 121 -10.30 -1.51 10.15
C GLY A 121 -10.89 -1.23 11.54
N PRO A 122 -11.47 -2.24 12.18
CA PRO A 122 -11.98 -2.15 13.54
C PRO A 122 -10.85 -2.08 14.58
N LEU A 123 -11.20 -1.81 15.82
CA LEU A 123 -10.27 -1.98 16.94
C LEU A 123 -9.81 -3.44 17.02
N TRP A 124 -8.57 -3.65 17.45
CA TRP A 124 -8.02 -5.02 17.55
C TRP A 124 -8.80 -5.96 18.46
N THR A 125 -9.48 -5.42 19.47
CA THR A 125 -10.41 -6.17 20.33
C THR A 125 -11.61 -6.72 19.56
N GLU A 126 -11.87 -6.21 18.36
CA GLU A 126 -12.99 -6.58 17.48
C GLU A 126 -12.48 -7.14 16.13
N LYS A 127 -11.31 -7.72 16.12
CA LYS A 127 -10.59 -8.19 14.93
C LYS A 127 -11.35 -9.17 14.03
N GLU A 128 -12.36 -9.83 14.58
CA GLU A 128 -13.22 -10.76 13.84
C GLU A 128 -14.28 -10.04 12.97
N GLN A 129 -14.47 -8.74 13.17
CA GLN A 129 -15.41 -7.96 12.36
C GLN A 129 -14.88 -7.77 10.94
N ALA A 130 -15.82 -7.67 9.99
CA ALA A 130 -15.52 -7.32 8.62
C ALA A 130 -14.84 -5.94 8.56
N SER A 131 -13.75 -5.84 7.82
CA SER A 131 -12.91 -4.64 7.75
C SER A 131 -12.74 -4.12 6.33
N ILE A 132 -11.78 -4.65 5.61
CA ILE A 132 -11.44 -4.25 4.24
C ILE A 132 -11.36 -5.47 3.32
N PRO A 133 -11.49 -5.30 1.99
CA PRO A 133 -11.17 -6.36 1.05
C PRO A 133 -9.65 -6.53 0.94
N TYR A 134 -9.16 -7.74 0.73
CA TYR A 134 -7.78 -8.01 0.34
C TYR A 134 -7.74 -8.37 -1.15
N GLN A 135 -7.46 -7.38 -2.00
CA GLN A 135 -7.45 -7.55 -3.45
C GLN A 135 -6.17 -8.23 -3.94
N THR A 136 -6.33 -9.34 -4.67
CA THR A 136 -5.23 -10.10 -5.28
C THR A 136 -5.31 -10.18 -6.81
N SER A 137 -6.34 -9.58 -7.40
CA SER A 137 -6.51 -9.48 -8.86
C SER A 137 -6.50 -8.03 -9.33
N SER A 138 -6.00 -7.81 -10.55
CA SER A 138 -6.07 -6.53 -11.25
C SER A 138 -7.47 -6.26 -11.83
N GLU A 139 -8.31 -7.28 -11.95
CA GLU A 139 -9.68 -7.16 -12.45
C GLU A 139 -10.56 -6.36 -11.48
N ARG A 140 -11.52 -5.63 -12.05
CA ARG A 140 -12.49 -4.85 -11.28
C ARG A 140 -13.63 -5.73 -10.76
N ILE A 141 -13.29 -6.65 -9.88
CA ILE A 141 -14.26 -7.49 -9.17
C ILE A 141 -14.51 -6.96 -7.77
N VAL A 142 -15.72 -7.19 -7.26
CA VAL A 142 -16.06 -6.85 -5.88
C VAL A 142 -15.59 -7.97 -4.98
N GLU A 143 -14.50 -7.74 -4.27
CA GLU A 143 -14.00 -8.68 -3.26
C GLU A 143 -14.78 -8.52 -1.95
N PRO A 144 -15.03 -9.61 -1.24
CA PRO A 144 -15.68 -9.55 0.07
C PRO A 144 -14.82 -8.82 1.10
N LEU A 145 -15.47 -8.15 2.06
CA LEU A 145 -14.79 -7.64 3.23
C LEU A 145 -14.33 -8.82 4.10
N LEU A 146 -13.05 -8.85 4.42
CA LEU A 146 -12.48 -9.85 5.33
C LEU A 146 -12.45 -9.32 6.76
N SER A 147 -12.37 -10.23 7.75
CA SER A 147 -12.06 -9.84 9.13
C SER A 147 -10.65 -9.24 9.21
N ALA A 148 -10.41 -8.35 10.18
CA ALA A 148 -9.10 -7.75 10.36
C ALA A 148 -7.99 -8.81 10.58
N ASP A 149 -8.30 -9.90 11.30
CA ASP A 149 -7.40 -11.04 11.49
C ASP A 149 -7.07 -11.75 10.16
N SER A 150 -8.07 -11.96 9.31
CA SER A 150 -7.87 -12.54 7.98
C SER A 150 -7.03 -11.66 7.06
N VAL A 151 -7.28 -10.34 7.06
CA VAL A 151 -6.46 -9.39 6.30
C VAL A 151 -5.01 -9.43 6.77
N LEU A 152 -4.78 -9.45 8.09
CA LEU A 152 -3.42 -9.51 8.65
C LEU A 152 -2.70 -10.80 8.23
N ASN A 153 -3.40 -11.94 8.20
CA ASN A 153 -2.83 -13.19 7.71
C ASN A 153 -2.45 -13.13 6.23
N CYS A 154 -3.24 -12.48 5.39
CA CYS A 154 -2.89 -12.22 3.99
C CYS A 154 -1.66 -11.31 3.86
N VAL A 155 -1.60 -10.24 4.65
CA VAL A 155 -0.44 -9.32 4.72
C VAL A 155 0.83 -10.10 5.09
N LEU A 156 0.79 -10.92 6.14
CA LEU A 156 1.93 -11.73 6.59
C LEU A 156 2.36 -12.75 5.53
N THR A 157 1.41 -13.32 4.81
CA THR A 157 1.69 -14.26 3.71
C THR A 157 2.45 -13.55 2.59
N ASP A 158 2.00 -12.38 2.15
CA ASP A 158 2.67 -11.62 1.10
C ASP A 158 4.06 -11.14 1.55
N LEU A 159 4.20 -10.66 2.79
CA LEU A 159 5.50 -10.23 3.32
C LEU A 159 6.49 -11.38 3.42
N THR A 160 6.04 -12.57 3.85
CA THR A 160 6.89 -13.76 3.91
C THR A 160 7.38 -14.16 2.52
N ARG A 161 6.49 -14.19 1.54
CA ARG A 161 6.85 -14.49 0.14
C ARG A 161 7.78 -13.42 -0.44
N ALA A 162 7.55 -12.14 -0.13
CA ALA A 162 8.42 -11.05 -0.55
C ALA A 162 9.83 -11.23 0.02
N ALA A 163 9.94 -11.48 1.33
CA ALA A 163 11.23 -11.70 2.00
C ALA A 163 11.99 -12.89 1.41
N ASP A 164 11.31 -14.00 1.13
CA ASP A 164 11.93 -15.19 0.52
C ASP A 164 12.43 -14.93 -0.90
N LEU A 165 11.74 -14.09 -1.68
CA LEU A 165 12.18 -13.72 -3.02
C LEU A 165 13.38 -12.76 -3.01
N LEU A 166 13.40 -11.81 -2.07
CA LEU A 166 14.36 -10.70 -2.03
C LEU A 166 15.67 -11.05 -1.32
N LYS A 167 15.66 -11.98 -0.38
CA LYS A 167 16.79 -12.26 0.55
C LYS A 167 18.16 -12.43 -0.12
N ASP A 168 18.21 -13.02 -1.33
CA ASP A 168 19.48 -13.34 -2.01
C ASP A 168 19.72 -12.45 -3.25
N VAL A 169 18.79 -11.54 -3.57
CA VAL A 169 18.85 -10.76 -4.82
C VAL A 169 18.70 -9.26 -4.62
N ASP A 170 18.16 -8.83 -3.47
CA ASP A 170 18.05 -7.41 -3.17
C ASP A 170 19.44 -6.85 -2.80
N PRO A 171 19.98 -5.89 -3.58
CA PRO A 171 21.29 -5.32 -3.32
C PRO A 171 21.37 -4.59 -1.98
N VAL A 172 20.26 -4.06 -1.47
CA VAL A 172 20.21 -3.43 -0.15
C VAL A 172 20.45 -4.46 0.96
N ILE A 173 19.95 -5.68 0.79
CA ILE A 173 20.13 -6.78 1.76
C ILE A 173 21.51 -7.43 1.59
N THR A 174 21.91 -7.74 0.35
CA THR A 174 23.11 -8.51 0.05
C THR A 174 24.40 -7.71 0.21
N ASP A 175 24.42 -6.45 -0.21
CA ASP A 175 25.65 -5.63 -0.23
C ASP A 175 25.69 -4.61 0.90
N GLY A 176 24.62 -4.46 1.67
CA GLY A 176 24.48 -3.42 2.69
C GLY A 176 24.56 -2.00 2.10
N ALA A 177 24.64 -1.89 0.80
CA ALA A 177 24.84 -0.65 0.09
C ALA A 177 23.49 -0.01 -0.23
N ARG A 178 23.12 1.02 0.50
CA ARG A 178 22.05 1.97 0.10
C ARG A 178 22.54 2.88 -1.03
N ASN A 179 23.11 2.30 -2.07
CA ASN A 179 23.51 3.05 -3.25
C ASN A 179 22.27 3.29 -4.11
N TYR A 180 21.55 4.35 -3.82
CA TYR A 180 20.59 4.98 -4.73
C TYR A 180 21.37 5.68 -5.86
N SER A 181 22.11 4.94 -6.65
CA SER A 181 22.65 5.40 -7.91
C SER A 181 21.73 4.89 -9.00
N GLY A 182 20.68 5.64 -9.28
CA GLY A 182 19.80 5.41 -10.41
C GLY A 182 19.60 6.69 -11.14
#